data_5a172add801c4cb4e1548f0b2016a107
#
_entry.id   5a172add801c4cb4e1548f0b2016a107
#
_cell.length_a   1.000
_cell.length_b   1.000
_cell.length_c   1.000
_cell.angle_alpha   90.00
_cell.angle_beta   90.00
_cell.angle_gamma   90.00
#
_symmetry.space_group_name_H-M   'P 1'
#
loop_
_entity.id
_entity.type
_entity.pdbx_description
1 polymer ?
#
loop_
_entity_poly.entity_id
_entity_poly.type
_entity_poly.pdbx_seq_one_letter_code
_entity_poly.pdbx_strand_id
1 'polypeptide(L)'
;MFDSPLSASAYEVLAVDPGVDEETLRKAYRLRLRQTHPDTGGDAAVFIQVQRAWELVGTPDARAAYDRGHGFGEAAAPEWSGWRPPAARTDTRPRARSYGHPGGWRRERYLTLIREWAGRGVTLDDPYDPALVRSAPVALRRLLADALAEEATARIVADLGMGYTVWHDVAASGRGADPDAKIDHIVLGPSGLYGLLSEDFGGPARLRRGEFVGDGVPGAPLAELLAHMRVVARAAGVRFSGAIVVLPDEDVVEPIQELGRVRGMRVAMVSRSALATVLRRGITGARDIGGNEVFDIRTRLQQTVRFA
;
A
#
# COMPACT_ATOMS: atom_id res chain seq x y z
N MET A 1 3.34 -8.49 9.76
CA MET A 1 2.19 -8.42 8.84
C MET A 1 1.47 -7.14 9.21
N PHE A 2 1.21 -6.24 8.30
CA PHE A 2 0.57 -4.97 8.62
C PHE A 2 -0.91 -5.13 8.30
N ASP A 3 -1.76 -5.02 9.33
CA ASP A 3 -3.19 -4.97 9.10
C ASP A 3 -3.53 -3.64 8.43
N SER A 4 -4.21 -3.74 7.31
CA SER A 4 -4.78 -2.57 6.67
C SER A 4 -5.89 -1.98 7.53
N PRO A 5 -5.92 -0.66 7.75
CA PRO A 5 -7.07 0.00 8.36
C PRO A 5 -8.39 -0.18 7.58
N LEU A 6 -8.30 -0.65 6.34
CA LEU A 6 -9.43 -0.88 5.43
C LEU A 6 -9.81 -2.35 5.33
N SER A 7 -8.89 -3.27 5.59
CA SER A 7 -9.16 -4.70 5.50
C SER A 7 -10.15 -5.13 6.59
N ALA A 8 -11.12 -5.94 6.19
CA ALA A 8 -11.95 -6.64 7.15
C ALA A 8 -11.10 -7.69 7.88
N SER A 9 -11.24 -7.77 9.20
CA SER A 9 -10.60 -8.83 9.98
C SER A 9 -11.11 -10.21 9.53
N ALA A 10 -10.36 -11.28 9.80
CA ALA A 10 -10.82 -12.64 9.50
C ALA A 10 -12.18 -12.96 10.14
N TYR A 11 -12.46 -12.41 11.32
CA TYR A 11 -13.73 -12.57 12.00
C TYR A 11 -14.87 -11.79 11.30
N GLU A 12 -14.62 -10.60 10.83
CA GLU A 12 -15.60 -9.82 10.04
C GLU A 12 -15.93 -10.49 8.72
N VAL A 13 -14.92 -11.03 8.01
CA VAL A 13 -15.13 -11.81 6.78
C VAL A 13 -16.02 -13.03 7.05
N LEU A 14 -15.82 -13.71 8.18
CA LEU A 14 -16.64 -14.84 8.62
C LEU A 14 -17.98 -14.41 9.24
N ALA A 15 -18.21 -13.11 9.45
CA ALA A 15 -19.38 -12.52 10.09
C ALA A 15 -19.63 -13.06 11.51
N VAL A 16 -18.57 -13.08 12.32
CA VAL A 16 -18.61 -13.50 13.73
C VAL A 16 -17.85 -12.52 14.61
N ASP A 17 -18.14 -12.55 15.92
CA ASP A 17 -17.37 -11.85 16.94
C ASP A 17 -16.04 -12.58 17.21
N PRO A 18 -14.93 -11.87 17.48
CA PRO A 18 -13.66 -12.49 17.84
C PRO A 18 -13.70 -13.39 19.08
N GLY A 19 -14.69 -13.21 19.99
CA GLY A 19 -14.85 -14.01 21.19
C GLY A 19 -15.63 -15.33 21.02
N VAL A 20 -16.10 -15.66 19.79
CA VAL A 20 -16.90 -16.89 19.61
C VAL A 20 -16.09 -18.16 19.84
N ASP A 21 -16.79 -19.22 20.27
CA ASP A 21 -16.19 -20.55 20.40
C ASP A 21 -15.86 -21.17 19.03
N GLU A 22 -15.03 -22.22 19.05
CA GLU A 22 -14.56 -22.88 17.83
C GLU A 22 -15.69 -23.50 17.00
N GLU A 23 -16.73 -24.00 17.66
CA GLU A 23 -17.87 -24.63 16.98
C GLU A 23 -18.67 -23.59 16.20
N THR A 24 -18.94 -22.44 16.82
CA THR A 24 -19.64 -21.30 16.22
C THR A 24 -18.83 -20.75 15.04
N LEU A 25 -17.51 -20.58 15.22
CA LEU A 25 -16.60 -20.14 14.15
C LEU A 25 -16.65 -21.10 12.95
N ARG A 26 -16.60 -22.40 13.20
CA ARG A 26 -16.65 -23.44 12.16
C ARG A 26 -18.01 -23.47 11.45
N LYS A 27 -19.10 -23.25 12.17
CA LYS A 27 -20.45 -23.13 11.57
C LYS A 27 -20.54 -21.90 10.66
N ALA A 28 -20.06 -20.77 11.11
CA ALA A 28 -20.05 -19.53 10.34
C ALA A 28 -19.24 -19.68 9.04
N TYR A 29 -18.04 -20.24 9.12
CA TYR A 29 -17.23 -20.54 7.94
C TYR A 29 -17.99 -21.39 6.90
N ARG A 30 -18.62 -22.51 7.33
CA ARG A 30 -19.37 -23.38 6.42
C ARG A 30 -20.56 -22.67 5.79
N LEU A 31 -21.23 -21.80 6.54
CA LEU A 31 -22.33 -21.00 6.06
C LEU A 31 -21.86 -20.00 5.00
N ARG A 32 -20.81 -19.23 5.30
CA ARG A 32 -20.21 -18.25 4.41
C ARG A 32 -19.68 -18.90 3.14
N LEU A 33 -18.98 -20.03 3.26
CA LEU A 33 -18.45 -20.78 2.13
C LEU A 33 -19.56 -21.18 1.15
N ARG A 34 -20.72 -21.64 1.65
CA ARG A 34 -21.90 -21.99 0.82
C ARG A 34 -22.54 -20.76 0.16
N GLN A 35 -22.65 -19.65 0.90
CA GLN A 35 -23.26 -18.43 0.39
C GLN A 35 -22.43 -17.75 -0.71
N THR A 36 -21.10 -17.91 -0.66
CA THR A 36 -20.18 -17.26 -1.59
C THR A 36 -19.67 -18.18 -2.70
N HIS A 37 -20.11 -19.45 -2.71
CA HIS A 37 -19.62 -20.44 -3.68
C HIS A 37 -20.01 -20.06 -5.12
N PRO A 38 -19.04 -20.05 -6.07
CA PRO A 38 -19.30 -19.67 -7.45
C PRO A 38 -20.39 -20.52 -8.14
N ASP A 39 -20.44 -21.83 -7.84
CA ASP A 39 -21.43 -22.75 -8.43
C ASP A 39 -22.86 -22.45 -7.99
N THR A 40 -23.05 -21.75 -6.88
CA THR A 40 -24.37 -21.33 -6.38
C THR A 40 -24.67 -19.85 -6.66
N GLY A 41 -23.88 -19.23 -7.54
CA GLY A 41 -24.05 -17.82 -7.93
C GLY A 41 -23.38 -16.83 -6.99
N GLY A 42 -22.52 -17.29 -6.08
CA GLY A 42 -21.74 -16.44 -5.20
C GLY A 42 -20.55 -15.76 -5.91
N ASP A 43 -20.00 -14.72 -5.28
CA ASP A 43 -18.84 -14.01 -5.78
C ASP A 43 -17.55 -14.79 -5.47
N ALA A 44 -16.79 -15.13 -6.53
CA ALA A 44 -15.55 -15.88 -6.43
C ALA A 44 -14.46 -15.11 -5.62
N ALA A 45 -14.46 -13.79 -5.64
CA ALA A 45 -13.51 -13.00 -4.87
C ALA A 45 -13.82 -13.08 -3.37
N VAL A 46 -15.10 -12.96 -3.00
CA VAL A 46 -15.55 -13.14 -1.62
C VAL A 46 -15.31 -14.56 -1.13
N PHE A 47 -15.53 -15.56 -1.99
CA PHE A 47 -15.23 -16.96 -1.66
C PHE A 47 -13.76 -17.17 -1.28
N ILE A 48 -12.83 -16.60 -2.05
CA ILE A 48 -11.39 -16.66 -1.75
C ILE A 48 -11.08 -15.95 -0.43
N GLN A 49 -11.70 -14.80 -0.15
CA GLN A 49 -11.52 -14.10 1.12
C GLN A 49 -11.99 -14.95 2.31
N VAL A 50 -13.13 -15.64 2.18
CA VAL A 50 -13.65 -16.54 3.21
C VAL A 50 -12.70 -17.71 3.47
N GLN A 51 -12.10 -18.29 2.42
CA GLN A 51 -11.10 -19.36 2.57
C GLN A 51 -9.84 -18.86 3.28
N ARG A 52 -9.31 -17.70 2.88
CA ARG A 52 -8.14 -17.08 3.54
C ARG A 52 -8.42 -16.73 5.00
N ALA A 53 -9.59 -16.16 5.30
CA ALA A 53 -9.99 -15.89 6.67
C ALA A 53 -10.00 -17.16 7.52
N TRP A 54 -10.48 -18.27 6.97
CA TRP A 54 -10.45 -19.56 7.66
C TRP A 54 -9.03 -20.08 7.89
N GLU A 55 -8.11 -19.93 6.93
CA GLU A 55 -6.70 -20.29 7.10
C GLU A 55 -6.05 -19.55 8.28
N LEU A 56 -6.47 -18.32 8.54
CA LEU A 56 -5.93 -17.47 9.62
C LEU A 56 -6.50 -17.83 11.01
N VAL A 57 -7.75 -18.27 11.10
CA VAL A 57 -8.42 -18.46 12.39
C VAL A 57 -9.08 -19.85 12.57
N GLY A 58 -8.97 -20.73 11.60
CA GLY A 58 -9.67 -22.00 11.55
C GLY A 58 -9.11 -23.10 12.45
N THR A 59 -7.88 -22.93 12.96
CA THR A 59 -7.28 -23.84 13.95
C THR A 59 -6.90 -23.06 15.22
N PRO A 60 -6.89 -23.71 16.41
CA PRO A 60 -6.54 -23.03 17.66
C PRO A 60 -5.18 -22.30 17.59
N ASP A 61 -4.16 -22.93 17.00
CA ASP A 61 -2.82 -22.35 16.89
C ASP A 61 -2.78 -21.15 15.93
N ALA A 62 -3.42 -21.27 14.77
CA ALA A 62 -3.53 -20.19 13.79
C ALA A 62 -4.34 -19.02 14.39
N ARG A 63 -5.48 -19.32 15.03
CA ARG A 63 -6.31 -18.33 15.71
C ARG A 63 -5.52 -17.59 16.80
N ALA A 64 -4.81 -18.33 17.67
CA ALA A 64 -4.00 -17.71 18.72
C ALA A 64 -2.85 -16.84 18.13
N ALA A 65 -2.27 -17.24 17.00
CA ALA A 65 -1.27 -16.43 16.30
C ALA A 65 -1.90 -15.18 15.68
N TYR A 66 -3.06 -15.32 15.06
CA TYR A 66 -3.83 -14.21 14.49
C TYR A 66 -4.26 -13.23 15.59
N ASP A 67 -4.85 -13.72 16.69
CA ASP A 67 -5.34 -12.89 17.78
C ASP A 67 -4.22 -12.11 18.47
N ARG A 68 -3.04 -12.73 18.64
CA ARG A 68 -1.85 -12.02 19.14
C ARG A 68 -1.37 -10.90 18.20
N GLY A 69 -1.49 -11.10 16.91
CA GLY A 69 -1.12 -10.10 15.90
C GLY A 69 -2.13 -8.96 15.76
N HIS A 70 -3.39 -9.19 16.18
CA HIS A 70 -4.52 -8.32 15.89
C HIS A 70 -5.21 -7.77 17.15
N GLY A 71 -4.69 -8.05 18.34
CA GLY A 71 -5.23 -7.54 19.60
C GLY A 71 -6.57 -8.15 20.03
N PHE A 72 -6.91 -9.34 19.56
CA PHE A 72 -8.14 -10.05 19.92
C PHE A 72 -7.99 -11.01 21.12
N GLY A 73 -6.81 -11.18 21.71
CA GLY A 73 -6.56 -12.10 22.81
C GLY A 73 -6.78 -11.46 24.18
N GLU A 74 -7.30 -12.24 25.18
CA GLU A 74 -7.50 -11.81 26.56
C GLU A 74 -6.21 -11.55 27.37
N ALA A 75 -5.04 -11.82 26.84
CA ALA A 75 -3.76 -11.57 27.50
C ALA A 75 -3.15 -10.28 26.99
N ALA A 76 -3.12 -9.27 27.85
CA ALA A 76 -2.41 -8.00 27.72
C ALA A 76 -2.43 -7.52 26.24
N ALA A 77 -3.28 -6.56 25.93
CA ALA A 77 -3.26 -5.91 24.65
C ALA A 77 -1.78 -5.81 24.22
N PRO A 78 -1.34 -6.49 23.14
CA PRO A 78 -0.08 -6.09 22.55
C PRO A 78 -0.36 -4.63 22.28
N GLU A 79 0.32 -3.77 23.01
CA GLU A 79 0.36 -2.38 22.65
C GLU A 79 0.60 -2.38 21.15
N TRP A 80 -0.44 -2.13 20.36
CA TRP A 80 -0.23 -1.58 19.05
C TRP A 80 0.54 -0.31 19.37
N SER A 81 1.83 -0.54 19.58
CA SER A 81 2.77 0.53 19.79
C SER A 81 2.65 1.31 18.53
N GLY A 82 1.87 2.36 18.61
CA GLY A 82 1.68 3.34 17.58
C GLY A 82 3.03 3.50 16.89
N TRP A 83 3.07 3.82 15.63
CA TRP A 83 4.31 3.87 14.85
C TRP A 83 5.53 4.16 15.75
N ARG A 84 6.22 3.13 16.20
CA ARG A 84 7.57 3.26 16.74
C ARG A 84 8.48 3.25 15.53
N PRO A 85 9.31 4.28 15.34
CA PRO A 85 10.40 4.16 14.40
C PRO A 85 11.07 2.81 14.68
N PRO A 86 11.24 1.95 13.67
CA PRO A 86 11.88 0.66 13.88
C PRO A 86 13.16 0.92 14.66
N ALA A 87 13.34 0.21 15.78
CA ALA A 87 14.57 0.27 16.55
C ALA A 87 15.71 0.18 15.54
N ALA A 88 16.63 1.14 15.57
CA ALA A 88 17.71 1.24 14.61
C ALA A 88 18.42 -0.11 14.57
N ARG A 89 18.04 -0.96 13.61
CA ARG A 89 18.82 -2.13 13.28
C ARG A 89 20.14 -1.55 12.81
N THR A 90 21.21 -1.92 13.45
CA THR A 90 22.59 -1.73 12.99
C THR A 90 22.81 -2.63 11.76
N ASP A 91 21.93 -2.47 10.75
CA ASP A 91 22.14 -3.14 9.46
C ASP A 91 23.19 -2.30 8.72
N THR A 92 24.40 -2.84 8.66
CA THR A 92 25.54 -2.25 7.97
C THR A 92 25.43 -2.34 6.45
N ARG A 93 24.32 -2.89 5.91
CA ARG A 93 24.12 -2.95 4.46
C ARG A 93 23.90 -1.56 3.90
N PRO A 94 24.60 -1.22 2.81
CA PRO A 94 24.39 0.05 2.14
C PRO A 94 22.95 0.18 1.64
N ARG A 95 22.25 1.24 2.05
CA ARG A 95 20.87 1.51 1.64
C ARG A 95 20.79 2.34 0.35
N ALA A 96 19.64 2.34 -0.29
CA ALA A 96 19.32 3.27 -1.37
C ALA A 96 19.39 4.71 -0.85
N ARG A 97 19.79 5.64 -1.72
CA ARG A 97 19.72 7.07 -1.41
C ARG A 97 18.27 7.50 -1.40
N SER A 98 17.83 8.13 -0.32
CA SER A 98 16.42 8.48 -0.11
C SER A 98 16.26 9.97 0.17
N TYR A 99 15.24 10.57 -0.44
CA TYR A 99 14.86 11.98 -0.30
C TYR A 99 13.35 12.08 -0.11
N GLY A 100 12.89 13.04 0.71
CA GLY A 100 11.48 13.23 1.05
C GLY A 100 11.03 12.35 2.22
N HIS A 101 9.74 12.38 2.54
CA HIS A 101 9.15 11.71 3.69
C HIS A 101 8.00 10.81 3.23
N PRO A 102 8.21 9.48 3.14
CA PRO A 102 7.16 8.58 2.65
C PRO A 102 5.92 8.64 3.54
N GLY A 103 4.76 8.87 2.93
CA GLY A 103 3.48 8.95 3.62
C GLY A 103 3.31 10.17 4.53
N GLY A 104 4.26 11.09 4.53
CA GLY A 104 4.30 12.23 5.47
C GLY A 104 3.07 13.10 5.36
N TRP A 105 2.73 13.54 4.16
CA TRP A 105 1.56 14.37 3.92
C TRP A 105 0.24 13.69 4.33
N ARG A 106 0.04 12.42 3.92
CA ARG A 106 -1.18 11.65 4.24
C ARG A 106 -1.31 11.42 5.75
N ARG A 107 -0.19 11.17 6.44
CA ARG A 107 -0.14 10.99 7.89
C ARG A 107 -0.49 12.28 8.64
N GLU A 108 0.06 13.41 8.25
CA GLU A 108 -0.29 14.69 8.85
C GLU A 108 -1.76 15.04 8.64
N ARG A 109 -2.26 14.78 7.43
CA ARG A 109 -3.67 14.95 7.10
C ARG A 109 -4.58 14.06 7.95
N TYR A 110 -4.21 12.78 8.10
CA TYR A 110 -4.90 11.84 8.98
C TYR A 110 -4.93 12.36 10.43
N LEU A 111 -3.78 12.74 10.99
CA LEU A 111 -3.68 13.24 12.36
C LEU A 111 -4.51 14.49 12.60
N THR A 112 -4.61 15.35 11.62
CA THR A 112 -5.46 16.54 11.70
C THR A 112 -6.94 16.13 11.73
N LEU A 113 -7.37 15.34 10.77
CA LEU A 113 -8.77 14.98 10.61
C LEU A 113 -9.29 14.03 11.70
N ILE A 114 -8.48 13.12 12.22
CA ILE A 114 -8.90 12.22 13.31
C ILE A 114 -9.14 13.02 14.60
N ARG A 115 -8.34 14.05 14.89
CA ARG A 115 -8.56 14.95 16.02
C ARG A 115 -9.82 15.80 15.85
N GLU A 116 -10.04 16.32 14.66
CA GLU A 116 -11.27 17.07 14.33
C GLU A 116 -12.51 16.17 14.49
N TRP A 117 -12.44 14.93 14.00
CA TRP A 117 -13.52 13.97 14.08
C TRP A 117 -13.82 13.53 15.53
N ALA A 118 -12.80 13.30 16.35
CA ALA A 118 -12.94 12.95 17.77
C ALA A 118 -13.65 14.07 18.56
N GLY A 119 -13.56 15.31 18.10
CA GLY A 119 -14.25 16.43 18.69
C GLY A 119 -13.33 17.44 19.40
N ARG A 120 -13.79 18.67 19.47
CA ARG A 120 -13.04 19.75 20.12
C ARG A 120 -12.89 19.48 21.63
N GLY A 121 -11.65 19.56 22.12
CA GLY A 121 -11.32 19.36 23.53
C GLY A 121 -11.13 17.91 23.95
N VAL A 122 -11.28 16.94 23.04
CA VAL A 122 -10.92 15.55 23.28
C VAL A 122 -9.43 15.38 23.09
N THR A 123 -8.75 14.91 24.14
CA THR A 123 -7.34 14.51 24.04
C THR A 123 -7.30 13.06 23.56
N LEU A 124 -6.65 12.82 22.44
CA LEU A 124 -6.39 11.47 21.94
C LEU A 124 -5.00 11.05 22.44
N ASP A 125 -4.95 10.07 23.33
CA ASP A 125 -3.69 9.51 23.85
C ASP A 125 -2.95 8.78 22.74
N ASP A 126 -3.66 7.97 21.94
CA ASP A 126 -3.15 7.32 20.75
C ASP A 126 -4.09 7.52 19.54
N PRO A 127 -3.72 8.38 18.58
CA PRO A 127 -4.50 8.58 17.36
C PRO A 127 -4.57 7.33 16.46
N TYR A 128 -3.74 6.33 16.73
CA TYR A 128 -3.63 5.09 15.97
C TYR A 128 -4.27 3.90 16.68
N ASP A 129 -4.93 4.11 17.80
CA ASP A 129 -5.65 3.04 18.51
C ASP A 129 -6.57 2.28 17.55
N PRO A 130 -6.48 0.94 17.48
CA PRO A 130 -7.25 0.15 16.53
C PRO A 130 -8.76 0.30 16.67
N ALA A 131 -9.28 0.49 17.90
CA ALA A 131 -10.72 0.68 18.11
C ALA A 131 -11.17 2.07 17.61
N LEU A 132 -10.35 3.10 17.86
CA LEU A 132 -10.57 4.45 17.34
C LEU A 132 -10.56 4.43 15.80
N VAL A 133 -9.53 3.83 15.21
CA VAL A 133 -9.37 3.74 13.74
C VAL A 133 -10.55 3.00 13.11
N ARG A 134 -10.98 1.86 13.67
CA ARG A 134 -12.13 1.11 13.15
C ARG A 134 -13.43 1.89 13.22
N SER A 135 -13.62 2.71 14.25
CA SER A 135 -14.82 3.55 14.40
C SER A 135 -14.82 4.79 13.51
N ALA A 136 -13.66 5.19 12.98
CA ALA A 136 -13.51 6.36 12.15
C ALA A 136 -14.16 6.19 10.76
N PRO A 137 -14.59 7.30 10.12
CA PRO A 137 -15.09 7.27 8.75
C PRO A 137 -14.11 6.63 7.78
N VAL A 138 -14.63 5.95 6.75
CA VAL A 138 -13.81 5.29 5.70
C VAL A 138 -12.76 6.21 5.09
N ALA A 139 -13.08 7.48 4.89
CA ALA A 139 -12.14 8.47 4.33
C ALA A 139 -10.89 8.65 5.23
N LEU A 140 -11.06 8.67 6.55
CA LEU A 140 -9.94 8.78 7.50
C LEU A 140 -9.12 7.49 7.53
N ARG A 141 -9.81 6.34 7.57
CA ARG A 141 -9.15 5.03 7.53
C ARG A 141 -8.31 4.86 6.26
N ARG A 142 -8.82 5.35 5.12
CA ARG A 142 -8.09 5.35 3.85
C ARG A 142 -6.82 6.16 3.91
N LEU A 143 -6.87 7.41 4.40
CA LEU A 143 -5.67 8.23 4.56
C LEU A 143 -4.58 7.53 5.38
N LEU A 144 -4.96 6.83 6.44
CA LEU A 144 -4.02 6.07 7.25
C LEU A 144 -3.49 4.85 6.49
N ALA A 145 -4.35 4.10 5.80
CA ALA A 145 -3.97 2.94 5.01
C ALA A 145 -2.96 3.30 3.92
N ASP A 146 -3.22 4.37 3.20
CA ASP A 146 -2.34 4.87 2.14
C ASP A 146 -0.99 5.36 2.70
N ALA A 147 -0.98 6.07 3.85
CA ALA A 147 0.26 6.46 4.52
C ALA A 147 1.10 5.23 4.91
N LEU A 148 0.46 4.20 5.46
CA LEU A 148 1.13 2.94 5.84
C LEU A 148 1.62 2.17 4.61
N ALA A 149 0.89 2.19 3.49
CA ALA A 149 1.29 1.58 2.23
C ALA A 149 2.55 2.25 1.67
N GLU A 150 2.61 3.58 1.66
CA GLU A 150 3.79 4.33 1.24
C GLU A 150 5.00 4.03 2.13
N GLU A 151 4.83 4.02 3.45
CA GLU A 151 5.91 3.68 4.39
C GLU A 151 6.40 2.24 4.23
N ALA A 152 5.49 1.29 3.98
CA ALA A 152 5.86 -0.11 3.73
C ALA A 152 6.69 -0.24 2.44
N THR A 153 6.26 0.42 1.37
CA THR A 153 7.01 0.49 0.11
C THR A 153 8.38 1.14 0.31
N ALA A 154 8.46 2.24 1.06
CA ALA A 154 9.71 2.94 1.34
C ALA A 154 10.73 2.04 2.05
N ARG A 155 10.30 1.20 2.99
CA ARG A 155 11.19 0.23 3.65
C ARG A 155 11.78 -0.76 2.66
N ILE A 156 10.97 -1.27 1.74
CA ILE A 156 11.42 -2.24 0.72
C ILE A 156 12.42 -1.60 -0.25
N VAL A 157 12.13 -0.40 -0.73
CA VAL A 157 13.03 0.27 -1.68
C VAL A 157 14.32 0.78 -1.03
N ALA A 158 14.31 1.07 0.26
CA ALA A 158 15.52 1.42 1.02
C ALA A 158 16.55 0.28 1.02
N ASP A 159 16.10 -0.96 1.03
CA ASP A 159 16.96 -2.16 1.07
C ASP A 159 17.47 -2.60 -0.32
N LEU A 160 17.17 -1.87 -1.38
CA LEU A 160 17.67 -2.16 -2.73
C LEU A 160 19.19 -1.92 -2.88
N GLY A 161 19.78 -1.09 -2.01
CA GLY A 161 21.22 -0.79 -2.00
C GLY A 161 21.60 0.49 -2.74
N MET A 162 22.90 0.85 -2.67
CA MET A 162 23.44 2.14 -3.16
C MET A 162 23.26 2.41 -4.67
N GLY A 163 22.97 1.39 -5.45
CA GLY A 163 22.68 1.56 -6.89
C GLY A 163 21.37 2.28 -7.18
N TYR A 164 20.52 2.43 -6.15
CA TYR A 164 19.21 3.04 -6.27
C TYR A 164 19.16 4.42 -5.61
N THR A 165 18.30 5.26 -6.17
CA THR A 165 17.94 6.56 -5.59
C THR A 165 16.42 6.67 -5.61
N VAL A 166 15.86 7.10 -4.48
CA VAL A 166 14.41 7.19 -4.27
C VAL A 166 14.04 8.60 -3.84
N TRP A 167 12.98 9.12 -4.42
CA TRP A 167 12.32 10.36 -3.99
C TRP A 167 10.90 9.99 -3.56
N HIS A 168 10.53 10.37 -2.34
CA HIS A 168 9.21 10.12 -1.73
C HIS A 168 8.39 11.40 -1.76
N ASP A 169 7.07 11.28 -1.82
CA ASP A 169 6.12 12.41 -1.78
C ASP A 169 6.47 13.52 -2.78
N VAL A 170 6.70 13.15 -4.03
CA VAL A 170 7.12 14.11 -5.06
C VAL A 170 5.91 14.88 -5.58
N ALA A 171 5.86 16.19 -5.32
CA ALA A 171 4.81 17.06 -5.82
C ALA A 171 4.77 17.08 -7.35
N ALA A 172 3.60 16.84 -7.92
CA ALA A 172 3.36 16.81 -9.36
C ALA A 172 2.61 18.05 -9.86
N SER A 173 2.59 19.12 -9.07
CA SER A 173 1.84 20.33 -9.37
C SER A 173 2.69 21.59 -9.17
N GLY A 174 2.31 22.67 -9.88
CA GLY A 174 2.90 23.98 -9.68
C GLY A 174 2.45 24.62 -8.34
N ARG A 175 3.08 25.76 -7.97
CA ARG A 175 2.71 26.50 -6.76
C ARG A 175 1.21 26.80 -6.71
N GLY A 176 0.54 26.36 -5.63
CA GLY A 176 -0.89 26.61 -5.38
C GLY A 176 -1.85 25.57 -5.96
N ALA A 177 -1.35 24.47 -6.50
CA ALA A 177 -2.18 23.35 -6.97
C ALA A 177 -2.43 22.33 -5.85
N ASP A 178 -3.32 21.38 -6.16
CA ASP A 178 -3.78 20.34 -5.27
C ASP A 178 -2.60 19.63 -4.56
N PRO A 179 -2.52 19.66 -3.22
CA PRO A 179 -1.49 18.96 -2.48
C PRO A 179 -1.57 17.44 -2.64
N ASP A 180 -2.72 16.90 -3.07
CA ASP A 180 -2.88 15.49 -3.41
C ASP A 180 -2.23 15.12 -4.76
N ALA A 181 -1.90 16.13 -5.59
CA ALA A 181 -1.21 15.91 -6.86
C ALA A 181 0.27 15.56 -6.62
N LYS A 182 0.55 14.33 -6.24
CA LYS A 182 1.89 13.81 -5.93
C LYS A 182 2.15 12.45 -6.56
N ILE A 183 3.42 12.05 -6.60
CA ILE A 183 3.86 10.68 -6.85
C ILE A 183 4.42 10.15 -5.53
N ASP A 184 3.91 9.04 -5.05
CA ASP A 184 4.33 8.48 -3.76
C ASP A 184 5.83 8.17 -3.73
N HIS A 185 6.33 7.51 -4.79
CA HIS A 185 7.77 7.29 -4.92
C HIS A 185 8.23 7.38 -6.38
N ILE A 186 9.39 7.97 -6.60
CA ILE A 186 10.15 7.86 -7.85
C ILE A 186 11.39 7.06 -7.53
N VAL A 187 11.59 5.94 -8.22
CA VAL A 187 12.73 5.04 -8.03
C VAL A 187 13.59 5.03 -9.27
N LEU A 188 14.85 5.43 -9.12
CA LEU A 188 15.88 5.35 -10.14
C LEU A 188 16.85 4.23 -9.78
N GLY A 189 17.02 3.30 -10.70
CA GLY A 189 17.95 2.17 -10.55
C GLY A 189 18.52 1.71 -11.89
N PRO A 190 19.33 0.64 -11.89
CA PRO A 190 19.93 0.10 -13.11
C PRO A 190 18.90 -0.34 -14.15
N SER A 191 17.73 -0.82 -13.71
CA SER A 191 16.66 -1.29 -14.60
C SER A 191 15.79 -0.18 -15.19
N GLY A 192 15.91 1.06 -14.68
CA GLY A 192 15.09 2.15 -15.18
C GLY A 192 14.72 3.22 -14.15
N LEU A 193 13.90 4.16 -14.60
CA LEU A 193 13.23 5.17 -13.80
C LEU A 193 11.74 4.83 -13.71
N TYR A 194 11.25 4.59 -12.51
CA TYR A 194 9.87 4.18 -12.27
C TYR A 194 9.14 5.16 -11.38
N GLY A 195 7.88 5.47 -11.71
CA GLY A 195 6.94 6.11 -10.80
C GLY A 195 6.12 5.03 -10.10
N LEU A 196 6.02 5.09 -8.78
CA LEU A 196 5.28 4.13 -7.97
C LEU A 196 4.07 4.79 -7.33
N LEU A 197 2.97 4.05 -7.32
CA LEU A 197 1.77 4.31 -6.55
C LEU A 197 1.66 3.18 -5.51
N SER A 198 1.60 3.55 -4.24
CA SER A 198 1.50 2.61 -3.12
C SER A 198 0.15 2.76 -2.48
N GLU A 199 -0.73 1.81 -2.73
CA GLU A 199 -2.12 1.87 -2.30
C GLU A 199 -2.50 0.65 -1.48
N ASP A 200 -3.53 0.86 -0.67
CA ASP A 200 -4.26 -0.19 -0.01
C ASP A 200 -5.75 0.08 -0.24
N PHE A 201 -6.35 -0.67 -1.14
CA PHE A 201 -7.77 -0.49 -1.47
C PHE A 201 -8.73 -1.20 -0.50
N GLY A 202 -8.18 -1.94 0.48
CA GLY A 202 -8.97 -2.74 1.41
C GLY A 202 -9.56 -4.01 0.76
N GLY A 203 -9.02 -4.41 -0.38
CA GLY A 203 -9.43 -5.60 -1.10
C GLY A 203 -8.90 -5.66 -2.53
N PRO A 204 -9.14 -6.77 -3.24
CA PRO A 204 -8.55 -7.03 -4.55
C PRO A 204 -8.99 -6.01 -5.60
N ALA A 205 -8.03 -5.52 -6.37
CA ALA A 205 -8.25 -4.65 -7.51
C ALA A 205 -7.88 -5.35 -8.82
N ARG A 206 -8.57 -4.98 -9.91
CA ARG A 206 -8.33 -5.51 -11.26
C ARG A 206 -8.19 -4.39 -12.26
N LEU A 207 -7.36 -4.59 -13.28
CA LEU A 207 -7.30 -3.64 -14.39
C LEU A 207 -8.45 -3.88 -15.38
N ARG A 208 -9.25 -2.84 -15.63
CA ARG A 208 -10.30 -2.86 -16.65
C ARG A 208 -10.26 -1.56 -17.45
N ARG A 209 -10.17 -1.67 -18.78
CA ARG A 209 -10.14 -0.52 -19.70
C ARG A 209 -9.06 0.50 -19.38
N GLY A 210 -7.92 0.04 -18.86
CA GLY A 210 -6.78 0.91 -18.55
C GLY A 210 -6.88 1.65 -17.22
N GLU A 211 -7.77 1.20 -16.30
CA GLU A 211 -7.89 1.73 -14.94
C GLU A 211 -8.18 0.61 -13.94
N PHE A 212 -7.85 0.83 -12.69
CA PHE A 212 -8.19 -0.10 -11.61
C PHE A 212 -9.66 -0.01 -11.25
N VAL A 213 -10.26 -1.17 -11.00
CA VAL A 213 -11.64 -1.31 -10.53
C VAL A 213 -11.67 -2.29 -9.37
N GLY A 214 -12.47 -1.98 -8.37
CA GLY A 214 -12.68 -2.75 -7.14
C GLY A 214 -13.55 -1.93 -6.19
N ASP A 215 -14.16 -2.58 -5.20
CA ASP A 215 -15.10 -1.90 -4.27
C ASP A 215 -14.42 -0.78 -3.48
N GLY A 216 -13.12 -0.92 -3.20
CA GLY A 216 -12.32 0.06 -2.47
C GLY A 216 -11.56 1.06 -3.34
N VAL A 217 -11.54 0.91 -4.66
CA VAL A 217 -10.72 1.74 -5.55
C VAL A 217 -11.33 3.13 -5.71
N PRO A 218 -10.65 4.22 -5.29
CA PRO A 218 -11.17 5.57 -5.45
C PRO A 218 -10.82 6.13 -6.83
N GLY A 219 -11.73 6.82 -7.48
CA GLY A 219 -11.45 7.62 -8.68
C GLY A 219 -10.78 6.85 -9.81
N ALA A 220 -9.65 7.38 -10.28
CA ALA A 220 -8.86 6.81 -11.37
C ALA A 220 -7.35 6.84 -11.03
N PRO A 221 -6.89 6.08 -10.03
CA PRO A 221 -5.56 6.21 -9.45
C PRO A 221 -4.42 5.98 -10.44
N LEU A 222 -4.57 5.05 -11.38
CA LEU A 222 -3.56 4.84 -12.42
C LEU A 222 -3.49 6.02 -13.41
N ALA A 223 -4.64 6.57 -13.80
CA ALA A 223 -4.68 7.74 -14.68
C ALA A 223 -4.02 8.95 -14.03
N GLU A 224 -4.25 9.16 -12.74
CA GLU A 224 -3.65 10.22 -11.93
C GLU A 224 -2.15 10.04 -11.82
N LEU A 225 -1.67 8.87 -11.42
CA LEU A 225 -0.24 8.56 -11.41
C LEU A 225 0.42 8.89 -12.75
N LEU A 226 -0.15 8.39 -13.86
CA LEU A 226 0.41 8.63 -15.19
C LEU A 226 0.38 10.10 -15.60
N ALA A 227 -0.60 10.88 -15.14
CA ALA A 227 -0.66 12.33 -15.35
C ALA A 227 0.44 13.03 -14.55
N HIS A 228 0.60 12.70 -13.27
CA HIS A 228 1.64 13.24 -12.39
C HIS A 228 3.04 12.92 -12.92
N MET A 229 3.29 11.68 -13.34
CA MET A 229 4.57 11.29 -13.97
C MET A 229 4.89 12.13 -15.22
N ARG A 230 3.88 12.50 -16.05
CA ARG A 230 4.11 13.36 -17.22
C ARG A 230 4.51 14.78 -16.82
N VAL A 231 3.92 15.31 -15.73
CA VAL A 231 4.28 16.64 -15.20
C VAL A 231 5.75 16.65 -14.76
N VAL A 232 6.13 15.70 -13.92
CA VAL A 232 7.51 15.57 -13.41
C VAL A 232 8.49 15.29 -14.56
N ALA A 233 8.15 14.39 -15.49
CA ALA A 233 8.97 14.07 -16.65
C ALA A 233 9.28 15.30 -17.50
N ARG A 234 8.26 16.13 -17.73
CA ARG A 234 8.42 17.38 -18.50
C ARG A 234 9.25 18.41 -17.75
N ALA A 235 9.00 18.60 -16.47
CA ALA A 235 9.72 19.56 -15.64
C ALA A 235 11.21 19.21 -15.49
N ALA A 236 11.54 17.94 -15.27
CA ALA A 236 12.91 17.47 -15.07
C ALA A 236 13.63 17.11 -16.39
N GLY A 237 12.93 17.07 -17.52
CA GLY A 237 13.50 16.64 -18.81
C GLY A 237 13.92 15.16 -18.82
N VAL A 238 13.20 14.31 -18.06
CA VAL A 238 13.48 12.86 -17.94
C VAL A 238 12.40 12.02 -18.59
N ARG A 239 12.69 10.73 -18.81
CA ARG A 239 11.71 9.76 -19.32
C ARG A 239 11.59 8.60 -18.36
N PHE A 240 10.37 8.35 -17.86
CA PHE A 240 10.08 7.16 -17.08
C PHE A 240 10.14 5.90 -17.95
N SER A 241 10.71 4.84 -17.41
CA SER A 241 10.73 3.50 -17.99
C SER A 241 9.38 2.80 -17.81
N GLY A 242 8.70 3.05 -16.68
CA GLY A 242 7.38 2.47 -16.37
C GLY A 242 6.75 3.05 -15.13
N ALA A 243 5.50 2.63 -14.89
CA ALA A 243 4.74 2.87 -13.68
C ALA A 243 4.50 1.54 -12.96
N ILE A 244 4.59 1.55 -11.64
CA ILE A 244 4.36 0.36 -10.81
C ILE A 244 3.30 0.71 -9.77
N VAL A 245 2.25 -0.10 -9.70
CA VAL A 245 1.26 -0.04 -8.63
C VAL A 245 1.56 -1.15 -7.63
N VAL A 246 1.78 -0.76 -6.39
CA VAL A 246 2.17 -1.66 -5.30
C VAL A 246 0.97 -1.84 -4.38
N LEU A 247 0.53 -3.08 -4.22
CA LEU A 247 -0.60 -3.44 -3.38
C LEU A 247 -0.17 -4.40 -2.27
N PRO A 248 -0.99 -4.56 -1.20
CA PRO A 248 -0.82 -5.63 -0.23
C PRO A 248 -0.73 -7.00 -0.88
N ASP A 249 0.03 -7.92 -0.28
CA ASP A 249 0.24 -9.26 -0.86
C ASP A 249 -1.08 -10.05 -0.96
N GLU A 250 -2.00 -9.81 -0.04
CA GLU A 250 -3.34 -10.42 0.02
C GLU A 250 -4.29 -9.95 -1.08
N ASP A 251 -4.07 -8.76 -1.63
CA ASP A 251 -4.96 -8.13 -2.63
C ASP A 251 -4.56 -8.45 -4.06
N VAL A 252 -3.45 -9.15 -4.26
CA VAL A 252 -2.90 -9.49 -5.58
C VAL A 252 -2.92 -11.00 -5.79
N VAL A 253 -3.57 -11.44 -6.86
CA VAL A 253 -3.64 -12.88 -7.21
C VAL A 253 -2.28 -13.39 -7.67
N GLU A 254 -1.63 -12.65 -8.56
CA GLU A 254 -0.28 -12.94 -9.04
C GLU A 254 0.69 -11.90 -8.47
N PRO A 255 1.80 -12.30 -7.83
CA PRO A 255 2.74 -11.36 -7.22
C PRO A 255 3.28 -10.29 -8.19
N ILE A 256 3.33 -10.59 -9.48
CA ILE A 256 3.77 -9.66 -10.54
C ILE A 256 2.82 -9.80 -11.72
N GLN A 257 2.06 -8.76 -12.02
CA GLN A 257 1.22 -8.67 -13.22
C GLN A 257 1.71 -7.54 -14.12
N GLU A 258 2.29 -7.89 -15.26
CA GLU A 258 2.63 -6.90 -16.28
C GLU A 258 1.39 -6.57 -17.12
N LEU A 259 0.89 -5.34 -16.96
CA LEU A 259 -0.36 -4.88 -17.56
C LEU A 259 -0.20 -4.32 -18.99
N GLY A 260 1.02 -4.44 -19.52
CA GLY A 260 1.34 -3.94 -20.86
C GLY A 260 1.48 -2.43 -20.92
N ARG A 261 0.99 -1.81 -22.02
CA ARG A 261 1.02 -0.36 -22.19
C ARG A 261 -0.34 0.27 -21.89
N VAL A 262 -0.38 1.14 -20.89
CA VAL A 262 -1.55 1.96 -20.57
C VAL A 262 -1.21 3.43 -20.88
N ARG A 263 -1.96 4.07 -21.77
CA ARG A 263 -1.74 5.46 -22.18
C ARG A 263 -0.28 5.75 -22.61
N GLY A 264 0.36 4.74 -23.24
CA GLY A 264 1.73 4.84 -23.74
C GLY A 264 2.84 4.48 -22.74
N MET A 265 2.54 4.29 -21.45
CA MET A 265 3.46 3.89 -20.38
C MET A 265 3.38 2.38 -20.14
N ARG A 266 4.52 1.73 -19.90
CA ARG A 266 4.54 0.36 -19.37
C ARG A 266 4.07 0.37 -17.92
N VAL A 267 3.18 -0.53 -17.58
CA VAL A 267 2.57 -0.62 -16.25
C VAL A 267 2.69 -2.03 -15.71
N ALA A 268 3.06 -2.15 -14.45
CA ALA A 268 2.97 -3.39 -13.69
C ALA A 268 2.20 -3.16 -12.40
N MET A 269 1.41 -4.14 -11.98
CA MET A 269 0.84 -4.27 -10.66
C MET A 269 1.63 -5.34 -9.91
N VAL A 270 2.06 -5.05 -8.71
CA VAL A 270 2.92 -5.95 -7.95
C VAL A 270 2.50 -6.03 -6.48
N SER A 271 2.69 -7.19 -5.88
CA SER A 271 2.61 -7.32 -4.43
C SER A 271 3.81 -6.62 -3.77
N ARG A 272 3.64 -6.19 -2.53
CA ARG A 272 4.74 -5.59 -1.75
C ARG A 272 5.96 -6.49 -1.72
N SER A 273 5.79 -7.78 -1.49
CA SER A 273 6.89 -8.75 -1.42
C SER A 273 7.66 -8.91 -2.74
N ALA A 274 7.00 -8.72 -3.88
CA ALA A 274 7.59 -8.86 -5.20
C ALA A 274 8.24 -7.57 -5.74
N LEU A 275 8.02 -6.42 -5.12
CA LEU A 275 8.48 -5.11 -5.59
C LEU A 275 9.99 -5.07 -5.85
N ALA A 276 10.78 -5.54 -4.90
CA ALA A 276 12.25 -5.54 -5.03
C ALA A 276 12.72 -6.34 -6.26
N THR A 277 12.03 -7.44 -6.57
CA THR A 277 12.32 -8.27 -7.75
C THR A 277 12.04 -7.53 -9.04
N VAL A 278 10.89 -6.85 -9.14
CA VAL A 278 10.54 -6.07 -10.33
C VAL A 278 11.49 -4.88 -10.51
N LEU A 279 11.84 -4.17 -9.45
CA LEU A 279 12.78 -3.05 -9.53
C LEU A 279 14.20 -3.48 -9.92
N ARG A 280 14.61 -4.70 -9.60
CA ARG A 280 15.91 -5.24 -10.06
C ARG A 280 15.87 -5.73 -11.51
N ARG A 281 14.81 -6.43 -11.90
CA ARG A 281 14.62 -7.03 -13.22
C ARG A 281 14.20 -5.99 -14.28
N GLY A 282 13.44 -5.00 -13.89
CA GLY A 282 12.69 -4.11 -14.76
C GLY A 282 11.36 -4.72 -15.23
N ILE A 283 10.53 -3.89 -15.87
CA ILE A 283 9.29 -4.30 -16.54
C ILE A 283 9.64 -4.69 -17.98
N THR A 284 9.09 -5.79 -18.49
CA THR A 284 9.37 -6.30 -19.83
C THR A 284 9.11 -5.24 -20.92
N GLY A 285 10.13 -4.98 -21.75
CA GLY A 285 10.09 -3.97 -22.81
C GLY A 285 10.00 -2.53 -22.30
N ALA A 286 10.35 -2.29 -21.03
CA ALA A 286 10.68 -0.96 -20.54
C ALA A 286 12.06 -0.53 -21.07
N ARG A 287 12.32 0.77 -20.98
CA ARG A 287 13.60 1.32 -21.42
C ARG A 287 14.65 1.09 -20.34
N ASP A 288 15.74 0.47 -20.70
CA ASP A 288 16.94 0.40 -19.87
C ASP A 288 17.67 1.76 -19.83
N ILE A 289 18.30 2.04 -18.69
CA ILE A 289 19.07 3.26 -18.48
C ILE A 289 20.55 2.89 -18.38
N GLY A 290 21.38 3.45 -19.24
CA GLY A 290 22.84 3.27 -19.21
C GLY A 290 23.48 3.96 -18.01
N GLY A 291 24.68 3.50 -17.60
CA GLY A 291 25.35 3.98 -16.39
C GLY A 291 25.53 5.50 -16.30
N ASN A 292 25.95 6.16 -17.38
CA ASN A 292 26.12 7.63 -17.41
C ASN A 292 24.77 8.36 -17.31
N GLU A 293 23.74 7.83 -17.94
CA GLU A 293 22.40 8.41 -17.93
C GLU A 293 21.77 8.41 -16.53
N VAL A 294 22.10 7.43 -15.69
CA VAL A 294 21.64 7.38 -14.29
C VAL A 294 22.09 8.62 -13.51
N PHE A 295 23.32 9.07 -13.72
CA PHE A 295 23.84 10.29 -13.08
C PHE A 295 23.10 11.53 -13.56
N ASP A 296 22.87 11.67 -14.85
CA ASP A 296 22.18 12.82 -15.43
C ASP A 296 20.74 12.89 -14.96
N ILE A 297 20.02 11.77 -14.96
CA ILE A 297 18.63 11.68 -14.47
C ILE A 297 18.57 12.05 -12.98
N ARG A 298 19.48 11.50 -12.18
CA ARG A 298 19.56 11.83 -10.75
C ARG A 298 19.74 13.32 -10.52
N THR A 299 20.71 13.92 -11.19
CA THR A 299 21.00 15.35 -11.05
C THR A 299 19.81 16.22 -11.43
N ARG A 300 19.16 15.92 -12.56
CA ARG A 300 17.97 16.66 -13.03
C ARG A 300 16.82 16.53 -12.04
N LEU A 301 16.52 15.33 -11.55
CA LEU A 301 15.49 15.12 -10.56
C LEU A 301 15.80 15.87 -9.25
N GLN A 302 17.02 15.77 -8.73
CA GLN A 302 17.42 16.49 -7.51
C GLN A 302 17.26 18.01 -7.62
N GLN A 303 17.50 18.58 -8.79
CA GLN A 303 17.36 20.03 -9.03
C GLN A 303 15.92 20.47 -9.23
N THR A 304 15.04 19.56 -9.65
CA THR A 304 13.71 19.91 -10.15
C THR A 304 12.58 19.51 -9.20
N VAL A 305 12.70 18.34 -8.58
CA VAL A 305 11.59 17.83 -7.74
C VAL A 305 11.38 18.71 -6.50
N ARG A 306 10.11 18.81 -6.13
CA ARG A 306 9.65 19.38 -4.87
C ARG A 306 8.90 18.28 -4.13
N PHE A 307 8.84 18.38 -2.83
CA PHE A 307 8.11 17.45 -1.97
C PHE A 307 6.77 18.06 -1.58
N ALA A 308 5.74 17.21 -1.45
CA ALA A 308 4.41 17.60 -1.02
C ALA A 308 4.36 17.95 0.47
#